data_d53933229a9eb55ad2fac2107ceb6815
#
_entry.id   d53933229a9eb55ad2fac2107ceb6815
#
_cell.length_a   1.000
_cell.length_b   1.000
_cell.length_c   1.000
_cell.angle_alpha   90.00
_cell.angle_beta   90.00
_cell.angle_gamma   90.00
#
_symmetry.space_group_name_H-M   'P 1'
#
loop_
_entity.id
_entity.type
_entity.pdbx_description
1 polymer ?
#
loop_
_entity_poly.entity_id
_entity_poly.type
_entity_poly.pdbx_seq_one_letter_code
_entity_poly.pdbx_strand_id
1 'polypeptide(L)'
;MAHRVNRARHWLALVLLLAVALPGCAVAGAGGTEPTPAELAGGSLASDLDLSGAQFAVGSKEFTESVILGKITIYALQAAGATVTDQTGLSGTNIVRTALQSGEVDMYWEYAGTGWSLFLQHTDTLPDPQQQFQATATEDLQENGVRWLGPAKFGNQYAIARRSDAPQPLASVDELSGLSGFVAENPDEATFCGAAEFLDREFLAMQDAYGAYFAPSQVYQNDFALGFVNVAKGSPCNFAEVFTTDARLESLDLTVLRDDKNFFLTQLAALTTREEVHQQHPQLGALATLLGEKLTEDTVIELNGLADLEGQTEEEAAARFLRENGFIG
;
A
#
# COMPACT_ATOMS: atom_id res chain seq x y z
N MET A 1 39.80 30.67 -71.38
CA MET A 1 38.98 31.54 -72.22
C MET A 1 37.57 31.62 -71.70
N ALA A 2 37.16 32.89 -71.51
CA ALA A 2 35.80 33.43 -71.37
C ALA A 2 34.85 32.96 -70.32
N HIS A 3 34.72 33.84 -69.33
CA HIS A 3 33.64 34.12 -68.40
C HIS A 3 32.24 34.13 -69.04
N ARG A 4 31.25 33.62 -68.27
CA ARG A 4 29.92 34.22 -68.24
C ARG A 4 29.33 34.20 -66.83
N VAL A 5 29.21 35.37 -66.28
CA VAL A 5 28.44 35.76 -65.13
C VAL A 5 26.97 35.67 -65.47
N ASN A 6 26.15 35.04 -64.63
CA ASN A 6 24.70 35.15 -64.71
C ASN A 6 24.11 35.56 -63.38
N ARG A 7 23.47 36.72 -63.34
CA ARG A 7 22.82 37.38 -62.21
C ARG A 7 21.49 36.65 -61.92
N ALA A 8 21.33 36.13 -60.71
CA ALA A 8 20.05 35.66 -60.27
C ALA A 8 19.32 36.77 -59.47
N ARG A 9 18.09 37.02 -59.85
CA ARG A 9 17.17 38.01 -59.34
C ARG A 9 16.62 37.48 -58.02
N HIS A 10 16.71 38.29 -56.95
CA HIS A 10 16.05 38.09 -55.68
C HIS A 10 14.54 38.34 -55.79
N TRP A 11 13.74 37.33 -55.54
CA TRP A 11 12.31 37.48 -55.20
C TRP A 11 12.16 37.38 -53.72
N LEU A 12 11.83 38.48 -53.04
CA LEU A 12 11.33 38.49 -51.68
C LEU A 12 9.89 37.99 -51.71
N ALA A 13 9.67 36.79 -51.17
CA ALA A 13 8.32 36.31 -50.84
C ALA A 13 8.04 36.69 -49.38
N LEU A 14 7.14 37.64 -49.20
CA LEU A 14 6.60 38.05 -47.92
C LEU A 14 5.62 36.94 -47.44
N VAL A 15 6.01 36.12 -46.51
CA VAL A 15 5.11 35.14 -45.87
C VAL A 15 4.42 35.83 -44.70
N LEU A 16 3.14 36.16 -44.87
CA LEU A 16 2.25 36.63 -43.81
C LEU A 16 1.91 35.43 -42.89
N LEU A 17 2.51 35.36 -41.71
CA LEU A 17 2.11 34.42 -40.66
C LEU A 17 0.80 34.90 -40.02
N LEU A 18 -0.32 34.29 -40.42
CA LEU A 18 -1.58 34.42 -39.71
C LEU A 18 -1.49 33.55 -38.47
N ALA A 19 -1.30 34.17 -37.29
CA ALA A 19 -1.42 33.50 -36.01
C ALA A 19 -2.92 33.26 -35.75
N VAL A 20 -3.40 32.04 -36.00
CA VAL A 20 -4.69 31.57 -35.56
C VAL A 20 -4.56 31.23 -34.06
N ALA A 21 -5.01 32.14 -33.20
CA ALA A 21 -5.22 31.84 -31.81
C ALA A 21 -6.41 30.88 -31.69
N LEU A 22 -6.14 29.59 -31.57
CA LEU A 22 -7.14 28.60 -31.13
C LEU A 22 -7.37 28.84 -29.63
N PRO A 23 -8.62 29.07 -29.19
CA PRO A 23 -8.92 28.99 -27.77
C PRO A 23 -8.73 27.52 -27.36
N GLY A 24 -7.66 27.22 -26.66
CA GLY A 24 -7.49 25.96 -25.97
C GLY A 24 -8.63 25.83 -24.96
N CYS A 25 -9.64 25.02 -25.28
CA CYS A 25 -10.49 24.46 -24.24
C CYS A 25 -9.55 23.64 -23.34
N ALA A 26 -9.15 24.23 -22.23
CA ALA A 26 -8.67 23.46 -21.10
C ALA A 26 -9.84 22.53 -20.74
N VAL A 27 -9.77 21.28 -21.13
CA VAL A 27 -10.51 20.20 -20.50
C VAL A 27 -9.97 20.23 -19.07
N ALA A 28 -10.72 20.83 -18.15
CA ALA A 28 -10.56 20.59 -16.74
C ALA A 28 -10.85 19.09 -16.58
N GLY A 29 -9.83 18.26 -16.66
CA GLY A 29 -9.85 16.91 -16.14
C GLY A 29 -10.19 17.11 -14.66
N ALA A 30 -11.24 16.47 -14.20
CA ALA A 30 -11.51 16.29 -12.78
C ALA A 30 -10.47 15.29 -12.23
N GLY A 31 -9.20 15.69 -12.25
CA GLY A 31 -8.13 15.06 -11.51
C GLY A 31 -8.11 15.75 -10.16
N GLY A 32 -8.43 15.04 -9.10
CA GLY A 32 -8.30 15.52 -7.75
C GLY A 32 -6.86 15.92 -7.52
N THR A 33 -6.70 17.16 -7.20
CA THR A 33 -5.40 17.76 -7.00
C THR A 33 -4.94 17.53 -5.56
N GLU A 34 -3.63 17.45 -5.37
CA GLU A 34 -3.04 17.54 -4.04
C GLU A 34 -3.70 18.69 -3.24
N PRO A 35 -3.83 18.54 -1.90
CA PRO A 35 -4.42 19.59 -1.09
C PRO A 35 -3.69 20.92 -1.30
N THR A 36 -4.46 21.97 -1.52
CA THR A 36 -3.90 23.31 -1.62
C THR A 36 -3.34 23.79 -0.28
N PRO A 37 -2.41 24.75 -0.24
CA PRO A 37 -1.94 25.34 1.01
C PRO A 37 -3.07 25.91 1.89
N ALA A 38 -4.17 26.39 1.28
CA ALA A 38 -5.32 26.90 2.02
C ALA A 38 -6.10 25.78 2.70
N GLU A 39 -6.27 24.63 2.02
CA GLU A 39 -6.91 23.45 2.61
C GLU A 39 -6.05 22.86 3.74
N LEU A 40 -4.73 22.74 3.54
CA LEU A 40 -3.83 22.28 4.60
C LEU A 40 -3.90 23.15 5.86
N ALA A 41 -4.04 24.47 5.70
CA ALA A 41 -4.16 25.40 6.82
C ALA A 41 -5.54 25.46 7.47
N GLY A 42 -6.56 24.84 6.87
CA GLY A 42 -7.97 25.04 7.26
C GLY A 42 -8.51 24.07 8.30
N GLY A 43 -7.80 23.00 8.63
CA GLY A 43 -8.31 21.92 9.48
C GLY A 43 -7.73 21.89 10.90
N SER A 44 -8.11 20.83 11.65
CA SER A 44 -7.70 20.66 13.05
C SER A 44 -6.21 20.43 13.21
N LEU A 45 -5.53 19.78 12.27
CA LEU A 45 -4.09 19.54 12.36
C LEU A 45 -3.28 20.84 12.41
N ALA A 46 -3.70 21.85 11.63
CA ALA A 46 -3.03 23.16 11.65
C ALA A 46 -3.21 23.93 12.98
N SER A 47 -4.30 23.66 13.72
CA SER A 47 -4.57 24.29 15.00
C SER A 47 -4.01 23.53 16.20
N ASP A 48 -3.95 22.20 16.11
CA ASP A 48 -3.69 21.33 17.26
C ASP A 48 -2.23 20.89 17.35
N LEU A 49 -1.51 20.93 16.23
CA LEU A 49 -0.11 20.52 16.14
C LEU A 49 0.76 21.60 15.52
N ASP A 50 1.96 21.81 16.08
CA ASP A 50 2.96 22.73 15.53
C ASP A 50 4.25 21.96 15.23
N LEU A 51 4.49 21.76 13.94
CA LEU A 51 5.72 21.20 13.38
C LEU A 51 6.43 22.22 12.46
N SER A 52 6.15 23.51 12.66
CA SER A 52 6.74 24.59 11.87
C SER A 52 8.27 24.55 11.90
N GLY A 53 8.88 24.54 10.72
CA GLY A 53 10.32 24.48 10.54
C GLY A 53 10.92 23.07 10.58
N ALA A 54 10.15 22.04 10.95
CA ALA A 54 10.59 20.66 10.84
C ALA A 54 10.63 20.22 9.36
N GLN A 55 11.53 19.29 9.06
CA GLN A 55 11.68 18.69 7.74
C GLN A 55 11.66 17.17 7.91
N PHE A 56 10.85 16.48 7.09
CA PHE A 56 10.75 15.03 7.11
C PHE A 56 10.77 14.45 5.71
N ALA A 57 11.30 13.23 5.59
CA ALA A 57 11.14 12.36 4.44
C ALA A 57 10.19 11.22 4.82
N VAL A 58 9.08 11.08 4.10
CA VAL A 58 8.08 10.04 4.35
C VAL A 58 8.15 8.99 3.26
N GLY A 59 8.36 7.73 3.66
CA GLY A 59 8.39 6.58 2.77
C GLY A 59 7.08 5.80 2.77
N SER A 60 6.99 4.86 1.84
CA SER A 60 6.00 3.77 1.85
C SER A 60 6.52 2.58 1.06
N LYS A 61 5.90 1.42 1.25
CA LYS A 61 6.01 0.30 0.29
C LYS A 61 5.26 0.66 -1.00
N GLU A 62 5.40 -0.15 -2.04
CA GLU A 62 4.88 0.11 -3.39
C GLU A 62 3.38 -0.14 -3.59
N PHE A 63 2.72 -0.90 -2.72
CA PHE A 63 1.30 -1.25 -2.91
C PHE A 63 0.38 -0.12 -2.45
N THR A 64 -0.81 -0.04 -3.06
CA THR A 64 -1.80 1.05 -2.96
C THR A 64 -2.04 1.53 -1.52
N GLU A 65 -2.38 0.62 -0.60
CA GLU A 65 -2.65 0.96 0.80
C GLU A 65 -1.45 1.67 1.45
N SER A 66 -0.24 1.14 1.27
CA SER A 66 0.96 1.72 1.87
C SER A 66 1.26 3.12 1.30
N VAL A 67 1.03 3.32 0.00
CA VAL A 67 1.19 4.63 -0.63
C VAL A 67 0.16 5.61 -0.10
N ILE A 68 -1.12 5.23 0.00
CA ILE A 68 -2.18 6.07 0.57
C ILE A 68 -1.84 6.49 2.01
N LEU A 69 -1.41 5.56 2.86
CA LEU A 69 -0.99 5.86 4.24
C LEU A 69 0.20 6.82 4.28
N GLY A 70 1.16 6.66 3.37
CA GLY A 70 2.27 7.60 3.18
C GLY A 70 1.79 9.00 2.81
N LYS A 71 0.88 9.11 1.82
CA LYS A 71 0.30 10.40 1.39
C LYS A 71 -0.53 11.07 2.49
N ILE A 72 -1.32 10.31 3.25
CA ILE A 72 -2.03 10.81 4.44
C ILE A 72 -1.03 11.44 5.42
N THR A 73 0.09 10.77 5.68
CA THR A 73 1.12 11.26 6.59
C THR A 73 1.80 12.53 6.07
N ILE A 74 2.13 12.57 4.77
CA ILE A 74 2.72 13.74 4.11
C ILE A 74 1.81 14.97 4.29
N TYR A 75 0.54 14.85 3.93
CA TYR A 75 -0.40 15.97 4.01
C TYR A 75 -0.70 16.36 5.45
N ALA A 76 -0.77 15.39 6.36
CA ALA A 76 -0.95 15.68 7.80
C ALA A 76 0.24 16.45 8.39
N LEU A 77 1.47 16.09 8.06
CA LEU A 77 2.68 16.81 8.47
C LEU A 77 2.74 18.22 7.86
N GLN A 78 2.38 18.36 6.59
CA GLN A 78 2.31 19.66 5.92
C GLN A 78 1.24 20.55 6.56
N ALA A 79 0.08 20.01 6.90
CA ALA A 79 -0.97 20.74 7.63
C ALA A 79 -0.50 21.22 9.00
N ALA A 80 0.34 20.45 9.69
CA ALA A 80 0.97 20.84 10.95
C ALA A 80 2.18 21.81 10.78
N GLY A 81 2.49 22.23 9.54
CA GLY A 81 3.51 23.25 9.25
C GLY A 81 4.89 22.71 8.88
N ALA A 82 5.07 21.40 8.73
CA ALA A 82 6.34 20.81 8.32
C ALA A 82 6.58 20.93 6.81
N THR A 83 7.86 20.86 6.42
CA THR A 83 8.27 20.61 5.02
C THR A 83 8.48 19.12 4.84
N VAL A 84 7.88 18.50 3.81
CA VAL A 84 7.94 17.07 3.63
C VAL A 84 8.47 16.71 2.25
N THR A 85 9.44 15.78 2.22
CA THR A 85 9.91 15.13 1.01
C THR A 85 9.17 13.80 0.85
N ASP A 86 8.58 13.60 -0.32
CA ASP A 86 7.88 12.37 -0.67
C ASP A 86 8.88 11.32 -1.17
N GLN A 87 8.93 10.18 -0.51
CA GLN A 87 9.70 8.99 -0.83
C GLN A 87 8.81 7.74 -0.85
N THR A 88 7.51 7.92 -1.18
CA THR A 88 6.57 6.80 -1.25
C THR A 88 6.85 5.89 -2.45
N GLY A 89 6.35 4.64 -2.40
CA GLY A 89 6.45 3.68 -3.50
C GLY A 89 7.80 2.94 -3.58
N LEU A 90 8.54 2.80 -2.47
CA LEU A 90 9.78 2.02 -2.44
C LEU A 90 9.48 0.53 -2.56
N SER A 91 10.15 -0.15 -3.49
CA SER A 91 9.84 -1.54 -3.82
C SER A 91 10.51 -2.54 -2.86
N GLY A 92 9.68 -3.17 -2.04
CA GLY A 92 10.05 -4.24 -1.12
C GLY A 92 10.26 -3.79 0.33
N THR A 93 9.76 -4.61 1.25
CA THR A 93 9.77 -4.37 2.70
C THR A 93 11.17 -4.07 3.25
N ASN A 94 12.18 -4.82 2.82
CA ASN A 94 13.56 -4.62 3.29
C ASN A 94 14.17 -3.30 2.80
N ILE A 95 13.74 -2.81 1.62
CA ILE A 95 14.25 -1.54 1.06
C ILE A 95 13.75 -0.37 1.92
N VAL A 96 12.44 -0.33 2.20
CA VAL A 96 11.86 0.73 3.04
C VAL A 96 12.46 0.69 4.46
N ARG A 97 12.60 -0.51 5.03
CA ARG A 97 13.24 -0.68 6.35
C ARG A 97 14.68 -0.16 6.38
N THR A 98 15.46 -0.45 5.36
CA THR A 98 16.84 0.03 5.23
C THR A 98 16.86 1.55 5.07
N ALA A 99 15.95 2.13 4.27
CA ALA A 99 15.84 3.57 4.10
C ALA A 99 15.49 4.29 5.41
N LEU A 100 14.62 3.70 6.26
CA LEU A 100 14.34 4.21 7.60
C LEU A 100 15.59 4.18 8.49
N GLN A 101 16.27 3.04 8.57
CA GLN A 101 17.42 2.85 9.43
C GLN A 101 18.63 3.70 9.00
N SER A 102 18.80 3.94 7.69
CA SER A 102 19.88 4.80 7.17
C SER A 102 19.58 6.29 7.26
N GLY A 103 18.32 6.68 7.54
CA GLY A 103 17.90 8.08 7.58
C GLY A 103 17.56 8.67 6.21
N GLU A 104 17.41 7.86 5.18
CA GLU A 104 16.90 8.27 3.86
C GLU A 104 15.41 8.61 3.93
N VAL A 105 14.63 7.87 4.73
CA VAL A 105 13.30 8.25 5.17
C VAL A 105 13.26 8.40 6.70
N ASP A 106 12.39 9.27 7.20
CA ASP A 106 12.24 9.50 8.63
C ASP A 106 11.12 8.66 9.24
N MET A 107 10.13 8.30 8.44
CA MET A 107 8.98 7.51 8.87
C MET A 107 8.25 6.84 7.71
N TYR A 108 7.57 5.73 8.02
CA TYR A 108 6.63 5.06 7.14
C TYR A 108 5.68 4.17 7.95
N TRP A 109 4.53 3.79 7.38
CA TRP A 109 3.62 2.82 7.99
C TRP A 109 4.12 1.40 7.79
N GLU A 110 4.23 0.65 8.89
CA GLU A 110 4.63 -0.74 8.89
C GLU A 110 3.64 -1.59 9.68
N TYR A 111 3.67 -2.88 9.48
CA TYR A 111 2.73 -3.85 10.06
C TYR A 111 3.42 -4.69 11.13
N ALA A 112 2.76 -4.85 12.29
CA ALA A 112 3.36 -5.46 13.48
C ALA A 112 3.85 -6.89 13.25
N GLY A 113 3.13 -7.70 12.48
CA GLY A 113 3.56 -9.07 12.16
C GLY A 113 4.81 -9.10 11.26
N THR A 114 4.93 -8.17 10.31
CA THR A 114 6.16 -8.02 9.52
C THR A 114 7.34 -7.65 10.40
N GLY A 115 7.14 -6.71 11.34
CA GLY A 115 8.16 -6.38 12.33
C GLY A 115 8.60 -7.59 13.13
N TRP A 116 7.64 -8.38 13.61
CA TRP A 116 7.87 -9.58 14.41
C TRP A 116 8.66 -10.66 13.65
N SER A 117 8.15 -11.05 12.48
CA SER A 117 8.72 -12.17 11.74
C SER A 117 9.99 -11.82 10.95
N LEU A 118 10.01 -10.65 10.28
CA LEU A 118 11.09 -10.32 9.37
C LEU A 118 12.22 -9.53 10.02
N PHE A 119 11.90 -8.53 10.86
CA PHE A 119 12.93 -7.66 11.43
C PHE A 119 13.50 -8.22 12.75
N LEU A 120 12.64 -8.85 13.55
CA LEU A 120 12.99 -9.46 14.83
C LEU A 120 13.22 -10.98 14.73
N GLN A 121 12.92 -11.58 13.58
CA GLN A 121 13.21 -12.99 13.25
C GLN A 121 12.52 -14.01 14.16
N HIS A 122 11.35 -13.65 14.72
CA HIS A 122 10.54 -14.60 15.47
C HIS A 122 9.80 -15.56 14.52
N THR A 123 9.58 -16.78 14.98
CA THR A 123 8.87 -17.84 14.24
C THR A 123 7.58 -18.27 14.91
N ASP A 124 7.34 -17.83 16.13
CA ASP A 124 6.10 -18.03 16.87
C ASP A 124 5.05 -16.96 16.53
N THR A 125 3.80 -17.28 16.73
CA THR A 125 2.68 -16.37 16.48
C THR A 125 2.10 -15.86 17.81
N LEU A 126 1.71 -14.59 17.82
CA LEU A 126 0.93 -13.98 18.90
C LEU A 126 -0.47 -13.66 18.34
N PRO A 127 -1.50 -14.48 18.64
CA PRO A 127 -2.81 -14.35 18.02
C PRO A 127 -3.58 -13.07 18.39
N ASP A 128 -3.27 -12.47 19.55
CA ASP A 128 -3.87 -11.21 19.96
C ASP A 128 -3.16 -10.03 19.28
N PRO A 129 -3.87 -9.23 18.45
CA PRO A 129 -3.25 -8.15 17.68
C PRO A 129 -2.57 -7.09 18.53
N GLN A 130 -3.12 -6.79 19.73
CA GLN A 130 -2.55 -5.80 20.61
C GLN A 130 -1.29 -6.34 21.31
N GLN A 131 -1.29 -7.61 21.70
CA GLN A 131 -0.09 -8.25 22.24
C GLN A 131 1.01 -8.33 21.20
N GLN A 132 0.68 -8.72 19.97
CA GLN A 132 1.61 -8.74 18.83
C GLN A 132 2.24 -7.36 18.62
N PHE A 133 1.41 -6.32 18.54
CA PHE A 133 1.87 -4.95 18.37
C PHE A 133 2.80 -4.50 19.50
N GLN A 134 2.41 -4.73 20.77
CA GLN A 134 3.18 -4.30 21.94
C GLN A 134 4.54 -5.02 22.02
N ALA A 135 4.57 -6.32 21.72
CA ALA A 135 5.80 -7.10 21.69
C ALA A 135 6.76 -6.57 20.62
N THR A 136 6.26 -6.43 19.38
CA THR A 136 7.03 -5.90 18.25
C THR A 136 7.56 -4.49 18.54
N ALA A 137 6.69 -3.58 18.98
CA ALA A 137 7.06 -2.19 19.26
C ALA A 137 8.11 -2.06 20.36
N THR A 138 8.03 -2.91 21.40
CA THR A 138 8.97 -2.89 22.52
C THR A 138 10.33 -3.39 22.08
N GLU A 139 10.39 -4.53 21.43
CA GLU A 139 11.62 -5.19 21.02
C GLU A 139 12.33 -4.42 19.90
N ASP A 140 11.59 -3.96 18.88
CA ASP A 140 12.17 -3.20 17.77
C ASP A 140 12.77 -1.85 18.22
N LEU A 141 12.17 -1.22 19.24
CA LEU A 141 12.76 -0.05 19.87
C LEU A 141 14.08 -0.38 20.58
N GLN A 142 14.14 -1.52 21.28
CA GLN A 142 15.33 -1.92 22.04
C GLN A 142 16.47 -2.39 21.13
N GLU A 143 16.15 -3.19 20.13
CA GLU A 143 17.15 -3.81 19.28
C GLU A 143 17.60 -2.93 18.10
N ASN A 144 16.66 -2.15 17.54
CA ASN A 144 16.87 -1.42 16.29
C ASN A 144 16.71 0.11 16.42
N GLY A 145 16.29 0.61 17.58
CA GLY A 145 16.02 2.05 17.77
C GLY A 145 14.85 2.57 16.94
N VAL A 146 13.91 1.69 16.55
CA VAL A 146 12.72 2.04 15.78
C VAL A 146 11.50 2.06 16.67
N ARG A 147 10.85 3.20 16.73
CA ARG A 147 9.65 3.45 17.51
C ARG A 147 8.41 3.26 16.64
N TRP A 148 7.43 2.57 17.18
CA TRP A 148 6.11 2.34 16.59
C TRP A 148 5.10 3.26 17.28
N LEU A 149 4.47 4.14 16.51
CA LEU A 149 3.59 5.20 17.00
C LEU A 149 2.14 4.88 16.66
N GLY A 150 1.25 5.02 17.65
CA GLY A 150 -0.20 5.00 17.52
C GLY A 150 -0.72 3.92 16.58
N PRO A 151 -0.94 2.67 17.03
CA PRO A 151 -1.47 1.66 16.13
C PRO A 151 -2.80 2.11 15.55
N ALA A 152 -2.99 1.86 14.26
CA ALA A 152 -4.28 2.03 13.60
C ALA A 152 -5.28 0.98 14.09
N LYS A 153 -6.56 1.21 13.80
CA LYS A 153 -7.66 0.28 14.14
C LYS A 153 -7.92 -0.74 13.02
N PHE A 154 -6.91 -1.03 12.23
CA PHE A 154 -6.97 -2.04 11.19
C PHE A 154 -5.68 -2.86 11.16
N GLY A 155 -5.79 -4.05 10.59
CA GLY A 155 -4.64 -4.89 10.30
C GLY A 155 -4.79 -5.50 8.93
N ASN A 156 -3.73 -5.44 8.14
CA ASN A 156 -3.70 -5.99 6.80
C ASN A 156 -2.96 -7.32 6.81
N GLN A 157 -3.70 -8.42 6.89
CA GLN A 157 -3.13 -9.77 6.95
C GLN A 157 -3.10 -10.43 5.59
N TYR A 158 -2.11 -11.29 5.38
CA TYR A 158 -2.20 -12.28 4.31
C TYR A 158 -3.39 -13.21 4.54
N ALA A 159 -4.06 -13.56 3.48
CA ALA A 159 -5.09 -14.58 3.44
C ALA A 159 -5.06 -15.31 2.11
N ILE A 160 -5.80 -16.40 2.00
CA ILE A 160 -6.00 -17.12 0.76
C ILE A 160 -7.46 -16.96 0.35
N ALA A 161 -7.70 -16.65 -0.92
CA ALA A 161 -9.04 -16.56 -1.46
C ALA A 161 -9.26 -17.50 -2.63
N ARG A 162 -10.54 -17.80 -2.85
CA ARG A 162 -11.10 -18.45 -4.05
C ARG A 162 -12.26 -17.62 -4.58
N ARG A 163 -12.72 -17.87 -5.80
CA ARG A 163 -13.95 -17.24 -6.29
C ARG A 163 -15.17 -17.78 -5.55
N SER A 164 -16.17 -16.93 -5.28
CA SER A 164 -17.35 -17.30 -4.50
C SER A 164 -18.28 -18.23 -5.29
N ASP A 165 -18.36 -18.05 -6.61
CA ASP A 165 -19.17 -18.85 -7.54
C ASP A 165 -18.47 -20.15 -8.00
N ALA A 166 -17.45 -20.60 -7.25
CA ALA A 166 -16.71 -21.81 -7.60
C ALA A 166 -17.61 -23.05 -7.73
N PRO A 167 -17.35 -23.97 -8.68
CA PRO A 167 -18.04 -25.24 -8.75
C PRO A 167 -17.58 -26.16 -7.62
N GLN A 168 -18.39 -27.20 -7.32
CA GLN A 168 -17.94 -28.28 -6.45
C GLN A 168 -16.85 -29.11 -7.15
N PRO A 169 -15.82 -29.60 -6.45
CA PRO A 169 -15.66 -29.55 -4.98
C PRO A 169 -14.98 -28.27 -4.45
N LEU A 170 -14.47 -27.39 -5.30
CA LEU A 170 -13.74 -26.17 -4.90
C LEU A 170 -14.58 -25.30 -3.96
N ALA A 171 -15.87 -25.16 -4.21
CA ALA A 171 -16.79 -24.35 -3.38
C ALA A 171 -16.88 -24.82 -1.91
N SER A 172 -16.50 -26.06 -1.61
CA SER A 172 -16.54 -26.60 -0.23
C SER A 172 -15.30 -26.27 0.61
N VAL A 173 -14.30 -25.61 0.01
CA VAL A 173 -13.08 -25.21 0.73
C VAL A 173 -13.32 -23.84 1.36
N ASP A 174 -13.76 -23.80 2.63
CA ASP A 174 -14.08 -22.57 3.37
C ASP A 174 -13.02 -22.21 4.41
N GLU A 175 -12.07 -23.09 4.67
CA GLU A 175 -10.98 -22.89 5.62
C GLU A 175 -9.68 -23.50 5.12
N LEU A 176 -8.54 -22.99 5.61
CA LEU A 176 -7.23 -23.40 5.15
C LEU A 176 -6.93 -24.87 5.44
N SER A 177 -7.44 -25.45 6.53
CA SER A 177 -7.32 -26.90 6.78
C SER A 177 -8.02 -27.75 5.72
N GLY A 178 -9.02 -27.23 5.02
CA GLY A 178 -9.71 -27.90 3.91
C GLY A 178 -8.83 -28.08 2.67
N LEU A 179 -7.79 -27.25 2.51
CA LEU A 179 -6.87 -27.32 1.35
C LEU A 179 -6.17 -28.67 1.24
N SER A 180 -5.79 -29.30 2.35
CA SER A 180 -5.06 -30.59 2.32
C SER A 180 -5.85 -31.69 1.61
N GLY A 181 -7.14 -31.82 1.94
CA GLY A 181 -8.04 -32.77 1.28
C GLY A 181 -8.26 -32.42 -0.18
N PHE A 182 -8.52 -31.14 -0.47
CA PHE A 182 -8.74 -30.68 -1.84
C PHE A 182 -7.53 -30.94 -2.75
N VAL A 183 -6.32 -30.58 -2.31
CA VAL A 183 -5.08 -30.81 -3.06
C VAL A 183 -4.83 -32.29 -3.33
N ALA A 184 -5.10 -33.15 -2.35
CA ALA A 184 -4.91 -34.62 -2.50
C ALA A 184 -5.91 -35.27 -3.47
N GLU A 185 -7.16 -34.80 -3.46
CA GLU A 185 -8.24 -35.39 -4.25
C GLU A 185 -8.39 -34.77 -5.64
N ASN A 186 -7.96 -33.50 -5.81
CA ASN A 186 -8.14 -32.73 -7.05
C ASN A 186 -6.83 -32.04 -7.48
N PRO A 187 -5.73 -32.79 -7.72
CA PRO A 187 -4.41 -32.22 -7.95
C PRO A 187 -4.33 -31.32 -9.20
N ASP A 188 -5.15 -31.57 -10.22
CA ASP A 188 -5.18 -30.79 -11.45
C ASP A 188 -5.92 -29.44 -11.25
N GLU A 189 -6.82 -29.34 -10.28
CA GLU A 189 -7.57 -28.14 -9.92
C GLU A 189 -6.92 -27.37 -8.76
N ALA A 190 -5.98 -27.99 -8.05
CA ALA A 190 -5.23 -27.40 -6.97
C ALA A 190 -4.14 -26.46 -7.52
N THR A 191 -4.57 -25.30 -7.99
CA THR A 191 -3.73 -24.28 -8.62
C THR A 191 -3.67 -23.03 -7.76
N PHE A 192 -2.48 -22.44 -7.62
CA PHE A 192 -2.22 -21.31 -6.73
C PHE A 192 -1.53 -20.17 -7.46
N CYS A 193 -1.99 -18.92 -7.24
CA CYS A 193 -1.33 -17.70 -7.69
C CYS A 193 -0.75 -16.95 -6.50
N GLY A 194 0.50 -16.49 -6.59
CA GLY A 194 1.13 -15.69 -5.56
C GLY A 194 2.17 -14.73 -6.10
N ALA A 195 2.37 -13.61 -5.39
CA ALA A 195 3.47 -12.71 -5.65
C ALA A 195 4.80 -13.31 -5.14
N ALA A 196 5.92 -12.81 -5.67
CA ALA A 196 7.24 -13.34 -5.32
C ALA A 196 7.49 -13.32 -3.81
N GLU A 197 7.15 -12.21 -3.13
CA GLU A 197 7.38 -12.06 -1.70
C GLU A 197 6.62 -13.09 -0.87
N PHE A 198 5.35 -13.35 -1.18
CA PHE A 198 4.54 -14.36 -0.49
C PHE A 198 5.07 -15.77 -0.76
N LEU A 199 5.36 -16.08 -2.02
CA LEU A 199 5.87 -17.40 -2.40
C LEU A 199 7.20 -17.73 -1.72
N ASP A 200 8.06 -16.73 -1.56
CA ASP A 200 9.38 -16.91 -0.93
C ASP A 200 9.32 -16.95 0.60
N ARG A 201 8.38 -16.22 1.22
CA ARG A 201 8.35 -16.05 2.68
C ARG A 201 7.35 -16.94 3.39
N GLU A 202 6.12 -17.02 2.87
CA GLU A 202 4.98 -17.57 3.61
C GLU A 202 4.49 -18.89 3.03
N PHE A 203 4.59 -19.10 1.72
CA PHE A 203 3.89 -20.17 1.03
C PHE A 203 4.30 -21.57 1.51
N LEU A 204 5.61 -21.84 1.64
CA LEU A 204 6.07 -23.16 2.10
C LEU A 204 5.66 -23.42 3.55
N ALA A 205 5.81 -22.44 4.43
CA ALA A 205 5.40 -22.56 5.82
C ALA A 205 3.89 -22.76 5.97
N MET A 206 3.08 -22.09 5.14
CA MET A 206 1.63 -22.31 5.06
C MET A 206 1.30 -23.73 4.64
N GLN A 207 1.96 -24.25 3.59
CA GLN A 207 1.77 -25.63 3.15
C GLN A 207 2.11 -26.64 4.26
N ASP A 208 3.19 -26.42 4.99
CA ASP A 208 3.60 -27.26 6.13
C ASP A 208 2.58 -27.20 7.27
N ALA A 209 2.09 -26.00 7.62
CA ALA A 209 1.12 -25.82 8.69
C ALA A 209 -0.23 -26.51 8.42
N TYR A 210 -0.66 -26.51 7.17
CA TYR A 210 -1.96 -27.07 6.75
C TYR A 210 -1.86 -28.44 6.09
N GLY A 211 -0.66 -28.94 5.81
CA GLY A 211 -0.46 -30.20 5.09
C GLY A 211 -0.97 -30.17 3.65
N ALA A 212 -0.97 -28.99 3.02
CA ALA A 212 -1.55 -28.74 1.71
C ALA A 212 -0.44 -28.41 0.69
N TYR A 213 0.15 -29.44 0.07
CA TYR A 213 1.29 -29.30 -0.83
C TYR A 213 0.85 -29.20 -2.28
N PHE A 214 0.83 -28.01 -2.82
CA PHE A 214 0.57 -27.76 -4.24
C PHE A 214 1.74 -28.29 -5.10
N ALA A 215 1.42 -28.91 -6.23
CA ALA A 215 2.46 -29.32 -7.17
C ALA A 215 3.19 -28.07 -7.71
N PRO A 216 4.52 -28.07 -7.82
CA PRO A 216 5.27 -26.88 -8.30
C PRO A 216 4.82 -26.38 -9.68
N SER A 217 4.34 -27.27 -10.55
CA SER A 217 3.78 -26.92 -11.86
C SER A 217 2.40 -26.25 -11.80
N GLN A 218 1.77 -26.24 -10.64
CA GLN A 218 0.46 -25.63 -10.38
C GLN A 218 0.56 -24.34 -9.56
N VAL A 219 1.79 -23.87 -9.28
CA VAL A 219 2.05 -22.60 -8.58
C VAL A 219 2.51 -21.57 -9.60
N TYR A 220 1.77 -20.48 -9.71
CA TYR A 220 1.99 -19.41 -10.67
C TYR A 220 2.42 -18.15 -9.96
N GLN A 221 3.69 -17.77 -10.16
CA GLN A 221 4.15 -16.44 -9.71
C GLN A 221 3.61 -15.38 -10.65
N ASN A 222 2.99 -14.37 -10.11
CA ASN A 222 2.45 -13.22 -10.85
C ASN A 222 2.58 -11.93 -10.04
N ASP A 223 2.21 -10.83 -10.66
CA ASP A 223 1.99 -9.58 -9.97
C ASP A 223 0.81 -9.72 -8.99
N PHE A 224 0.92 -9.08 -7.82
CA PHE A 224 -0.09 -9.20 -6.75
C PHE A 224 -1.51 -8.87 -7.26
N ALA A 225 -1.68 -7.75 -7.97
CA ALA A 225 -2.98 -7.34 -8.50
C ALA A 225 -3.55 -8.34 -9.53
N LEU A 226 -2.69 -9.02 -10.30
CA LEU A 226 -3.13 -10.05 -11.24
C LEU A 226 -3.63 -11.31 -10.54
N GLY A 227 -3.17 -11.61 -9.33
CA GLY A 227 -3.64 -12.71 -8.50
C GLY A 227 -5.15 -12.69 -8.31
N PHE A 228 -5.70 -11.52 -7.96
CA PHE A 228 -7.15 -11.31 -7.80
C PHE A 228 -7.94 -11.59 -9.08
N VAL A 229 -7.47 -11.06 -10.19
CA VAL A 229 -8.13 -11.24 -11.49
C VAL A 229 -8.08 -12.70 -11.94
N ASN A 230 -6.97 -13.37 -11.71
CA ASN A 230 -6.76 -14.77 -12.08
C ASN A 230 -7.66 -15.69 -11.27
N VAL A 231 -7.71 -15.53 -9.95
CA VAL A 231 -8.56 -16.37 -9.09
C VAL A 231 -10.05 -16.12 -9.34
N ALA A 232 -10.46 -14.87 -9.59
CA ALA A 232 -11.84 -14.55 -9.96
C ALA A 232 -12.28 -15.24 -11.26
N LYS A 233 -11.37 -15.37 -12.23
CA LYS A 233 -11.61 -16.12 -13.48
C LYS A 233 -11.51 -17.63 -13.32
N GLY A 234 -10.91 -18.13 -12.23
CA GLY A 234 -10.56 -19.53 -12.06
C GLY A 234 -9.51 -20.02 -13.07
N SER A 235 -8.65 -19.13 -13.56
CA SER A 235 -7.59 -19.43 -14.53
C SER A 235 -6.48 -18.38 -14.51
N PRO A 236 -5.21 -18.76 -14.40
CA PRO A 236 -4.70 -20.13 -14.30
C PRO A 236 -4.84 -20.74 -12.90
N CYS A 237 -5.32 -20.01 -11.89
CA CYS A 237 -5.37 -20.49 -10.52
C CYS A 237 -6.79 -20.43 -9.92
N ASN A 238 -7.04 -21.39 -9.01
CA ASN A 238 -8.27 -21.49 -8.22
C ASN A 238 -8.12 -20.91 -6.83
N PHE A 239 -6.89 -20.74 -6.36
CA PHE A 239 -6.55 -20.06 -5.10
C PHE A 239 -5.51 -18.97 -5.35
N ALA A 240 -5.60 -17.89 -4.60
CA ALA A 240 -4.59 -16.85 -4.63
C ALA A 240 -4.34 -16.27 -3.23
N GLU A 241 -3.11 -15.77 -3.03
CA GLU A 241 -2.85 -14.88 -1.91
C GLU A 241 -3.62 -13.58 -2.08
N VAL A 242 -4.09 -13.04 -0.98
CA VAL A 242 -4.79 -11.76 -0.90
C VAL A 242 -4.42 -11.04 0.39
N PHE A 243 -4.71 -9.76 0.46
CA PHE A 243 -4.73 -9.02 1.72
C PHE A 243 -6.17 -8.82 2.18
N THR A 244 -6.40 -8.91 3.50
CA THR A 244 -7.75 -8.83 4.08
C THR A 244 -8.43 -7.47 3.90
N THR A 245 -7.67 -6.41 3.71
CA THR A 245 -8.17 -5.03 3.48
C THR A 245 -8.29 -4.65 2.01
N ASP A 246 -8.15 -5.61 1.09
CA ASP A 246 -8.19 -5.33 -0.35
C ASP A 246 -9.62 -5.23 -0.87
N ALA A 247 -9.98 -4.07 -1.43
CA ALA A 247 -11.32 -3.80 -1.96
C ALA A 247 -11.72 -4.71 -3.14
N ARG A 248 -10.75 -5.34 -3.81
CA ARG A 248 -11.00 -6.31 -4.90
C ARG A 248 -11.65 -7.61 -4.41
N LEU A 249 -11.57 -7.92 -3.11
CA LEU A 249 -12.27 -9.07 -2.53
C LEU A 249 -13.77 -8.99 -2.77
N GLU A 250 -14.38 -7.85 -2.48
CA GLU A 250 -15.80 -7.62 -2.68
C GLU A 250 -16.13 -7.43 -4.16
N SER A 251 -15.40 -6.57 -4.87
CA SER A 251 -15.71 -6.21 -6.26
C SER A 251 -15.57 -7.35 -7.25
N LEU A 252 -14.73 -8.36 -6.96
CA LEU A 252 -14.52 -9.55 -7.76
C LEU A 252 -15.24 -10.79 -7.20
N ASP A 253 -16.07 -10.62 -6.18
CA ASP A 253 -16.83 -11.69 -5.53
C ASP A 253 -15.93 -12.86 -5.10
N LEU A 254 -14.93 -12.57 -4.27
CA LEU A 254 -13.99 -13.55 -3.75
C LEU A 254 -14.35 -13.97 -2.32
N THR A 255 -14.20 -15.25 -2.04
CA THR A 255 -14.33 -15.81 -0.69
C THR A 255 -12.96 -16.02 -0.09
N VAL A 256 -12.69 -15.33 1.01
CA VAL A 256 -11.48 -15.54 1.83
C VAL A 256 -11.66 -16.82 2.65
N LEU A 257 -10.66 -17.71 2.60
CA LEU A 257 -10.63 -18.91 3.42
C LEU A 257 -10.30 -18.56 4.86
N ARG A 258 -11.05 -19.11 5.80
CA ARG A 258 -10.79 -18.89 7.22
C ARG A 258 -9.46 -19.53 7.63
N ASP A 259 -8.60 -18.76 8.26
CA ASP A 259 -7.36 -19.23 8.88
C ASP A 259 -7.67 -19.89 10.25
N ASP A 260 -8.06 -21.16 10.23
CA ASP A 260 -8.54 -21.89 11.39
C ASP A 260 -7.44 -22.32 12.38
N LYS A 261 -6.16 -22.14 12.00
CA LYS A 261 -4.99 -22.38 12.88
C LYS A 261 -4.28 -21.09 13.30
N ASN A 262 -4.75 -19.92 12.87
CA ASN A 262 -4.10 -18.63 13.10
C ASN A 262 -2.62 -18.64 12.64
N PHE A 263 -2.38 -19.14 11.44
CA PHE A 263 -1.05 -19.22 10.86
C PHE A 263 -0.54 -17.84 10.47
N PHE A 264 -1.39 -17.04 9.79
CA PHE A 264 -1.00 -15.70 9.39
C PHE A 264 -0.94 -14.76 10.59
N LEU A 265 0.17 -14.04 10.70
CA LEU A 265 0.38 -13.08 11.77
C LEU A 265 -0.62 -11.93 11.69
N THR A 266 -1.06 -11.47 12.83
CA THR A 266 -1.84 -10.23 12.93
C THR A 266 -0.97 -9.04 12.53
N GLN A 267 -1.55 -8.09 11.79
CA GLN A 267 -0.81 -7.05 11.09
C GLN A 267 -1.35 -5.64 11.42
N LEU A 268 -1.48 -5.29 12.72
CA LEU A 268 -1.84 -3.91 13.06
C LEU A 268 -0.80 -2.95 12.46
N ALA A 269 -1.31 -1.99 11.67
CA ALA A 269 -0.49 -0.96 11.07
C ALA A 269 -0.13 0.13 12.09
N ALA A 270 1.10 0.64 12.04
CA ALA A 270 1.54 1.75 12.86
C ALA A 270 2.57 2.61 12.12
N LEU A 271 2.63 3.89 12.45
CA LEU A 271 3.65 4.79 11.93
C LEU A 271 4.98 4.50 12.62
N THR A 272 5.97 4.02 11.88
CA THR A 272 7.32 3.77 12.40
C THR A 272 8.25 4.94 12.13
N THR A 273 9.12 5.23 13.07
CA THR A 273 10.14 6.28 12.96
C THR A 273 11.37 5.91 13.78
N ARG A 274 12.53 6.47 13.45
CA ARG A 274 13.70 6.34 14.34
C ARG A 274 13.43 7.04 15.67
N GLU A 275 13.92 6.45 16.76
CA GLU A 275 13.77 6.99 18.11
C GLU A 275 14.28 8.42 18.23
N GLU A 276 15.41 8.74 17.59
CA GLU A 276 16.00 10.08 17.59
C GLU A 276 15.11 11.13 16.94
N VAL A 277 14.38 10.78 15.86
CA VAL A 277 13.42 11.66 15.19
C VAL A 277 12.24 11.95 16.11
N HIS A 278 11.71 10.90 16.78
CA HIS A 278 10.63 11.06 17.75
C HIS A 278 11.05 11.92 18.96
N GLN A 279 12.27 11.75 19.47
CA GLN A 279 12.78 12.58 20.58
C GLN A 279 12.90 14.05 20.21
N GLN A 280 13.24 14.37 18.96
CA GLN A 280 13.30 15.75 18.46
C GLN A 280 11.90 16.31 18.19
N HIS A 281 10.94 15.46 17.79
CA HIS A 281 9.59 15.84 17.41
C HIS A 281 8.54 14.95 18.10
N PRO A 282 8.34 15.09 19.43
CA PRO A 282 7.41 14.22 20.18
C PRO A 282 5.94 14.39 19.74
N GLN A 283 5.59 15.46 19.04
CA GLN A 283 4.27 15.69 18.44
C GLN A 283 3.89 14.62 17.41
N LEU A 284 4.86 13.91 16.83
CA LEU A 284 4.61 12.79 15.92
C LEU A 284 3.77 11.69 16.58
N GLY A 285 3.91 11.49 17.90
CA GLY A 285 3.08 10.54 18.64
C GLY A 285 1.60 10.93 18.66
N ALA A 286 1.31 12.23 18.87
CA ALA A 286 -0.07 12.74 18.81
C ALA A 286 -0.65 12.65 17.39
N LEU A 287 0.13 13.04 16.38
CA LEU A 287 -0.28 12.94 14.97
C LEU A 287 -0.61 11.49 14.60
N ALA A 288 0.27 10.54 14.89
CA ALA A 288 0.04 9.12 14.60
C ALA A 288 -1.19 8.56 15.31
N THR A 289 -1.45 9.00 16.55
CA THR A 289 -2.66 8.61 17.30
C THR A 289 -3.92 9.15 16.63
N LEU A 290 -3.94 10.45 16.26
CA LEU A 290 -5.10 11.07 15.59
C LEU A 290 -5.43 10.36 14.27
N LEU A 291 -4.43 10.07 13.46
CA LEU A 291 -4.61 9.34 12.20
C LEU A 291 -5.05 7.90 12.45
N GLY A 292 -4.36 7.17 13.35
CA GLY A 292 -4.63 5.76 13.65
C GLY A 292 -6.04 5.52 14.20
N GLU A 293 -6.58 6.46 14.98
CA GLU A 293 -7.96 6.37 15.49
C GLU A 293 -9.03 6.40 14.39
N LYS A 294 -8.73 7.01 13.25
CA LYS A 294 -9.63 7.15 12.10
C LYS A 294 -9.39 6.09 11.02
N LEU A 295 -8.22 5.49 11.00
CA LEU A 295 -7.88 4.40 10.09
C LEU A 295 -8.44 3.08 10.66
N THR A 296 -9.70 2.80 10.35
CA THR A 296 -10.39 1.53 10.62
C THR A 296 -10.30 0.62 9.40
N GLU A 297 -10.63 -0.66 9.57
CA GLU A 297 -10.66 -1.62 8.46
C GLU A 297 -11.60 -1.15 7.33
N ASP A 298 -12.84 -0.75 7.65
CA ASP A 298 -13.80 -0.23 6.65
C ASP A 298 -13.26 1.01 5.93
N THR A 299 -12.63 1.93 6.67
CA THR A 299 -12.03 3.14 6.08
C THR A 299 -10.93 2.80 5.11
N VAL A 300 -10.06 1.86 5.46
CA VAL A 300 -8.92 1.48 4.61
C VAL A 300 -9.38 0.72 3.37
N ILE A 301 -10.36 -0.17 3.49
CA ILE A 301 -11.00 -0.83 2.34
C ILE A 301 -11.61 0.21 1.39
N GLU A 302 -12.32 1.21 1.91
CA GLU A 302 -12.88 2.30 1.09
C GLU A 302 -11.76 3.06 0.36
N LEU A 303 -10.70 3.47 1.07
CA LEU A 303 -9.59 4.21 0.48
C LEU A 303 -8.88 3.42 -0.61
N ASN A 304 -8.62 2.13 -0.38
CA ASN A 304 -8.06 1.22 -1.38
C ASN A 304 -8.98 1.11 -2.60
N GLY A 305 -10.30 1.05 -2.37
CA GLY A 305 -11.31 1.00 -3.44
C GLY A 305 -11.32 2.24 -4.33
N LEU A 306 -11.13 3.43 -3.77
CA LEU A 306 -11.02 4.67 -4.55
C LEU A 306 -9.89 4.60 -5.59
N ALA A 307 -8.73 4.07 -5.20
CA ALA A 307 -7.58 3.96 -6.08
C ALA A 307 -7.69 2.74 -7.01
N ASP A 308 -7.89 1.55 -6.46
CA ASP A 308 -7.81 0.29 -7.21
C ASP A 308 -9.02 0.03 -8.12
N LEU A 309 -10.21 0.60 -7.80
CA LEU A 309 -11.46 0.33 -8.49
C LEU A 309 -12.06 1.55 -9.18
N GLU A 310 -11.95 2.74 -8.59
CA GLU A 310 -12.60 3.95 -9.10
C GLU A 310 -11.67 4.83 -9.93
N GLY A 311 -10.36 4.51 -9.97
CA GLY A 311 -9.34 5.21 -10.77
C GLY A 311 -8.96 6.57 -10.23
N GLN A 312 -9.18 6.82 -8.93
CA GLN A 312 -8.60 7.96 -8.23
C GLN A 312 -7.11 7.70 -7.97
N THR A 313 -6.35 8.76 -7.71
CA THR A 313 -4.96 8.60 -7.27
C THR A 313 -4.88 8.38 -5.75
N GLU A 314 -3.75 7.87 -5.29
CA GLU A 314 -3.50 7.70 -3.85
C GLU A 314 -3.49 9.06 -3.13
N GLU A 315 -3.06 10.12 -3.81
CA GLU A 315 -3.12 11.51 -3.32
C GLU A 315 -4.56 11.96 -3.11
N GLU A 316 -5.46 11.66 -4.05
CA GLU A 316 -6.88 11.99 -3.98
C GLU A 316 -7.55 11.27 -2.82
N ALA A 317 -7.30 9.96 -2.67
CA ALA A 317 -7.80 9.15 -1.57
C ALA A 317 -7.31 9.68 -0.21
N ALA A 318 -6.02 9.99 -0.10
CA ALA A 318 -5.42 10.57 1.11
C ALA A 318 -6.01 11.93 1.48
N ALA A 319 -6.14 12.82 0.50
CA ALA A 319 -6.73 14.15 0.72
C ALA A 319 -8.20 14.06 1.13
N ARG A 320 -8.98 13.14 0.53
CA ARG A 320 -10.37 12.87 0.89
C ARG A 320 -10.47 12.42 2.34
N PHE A 321 -9.68 11.43 2.76
CA PHE A 321 -9.65 10.96 4.15
C PHE A 321 -9.41 12.11 5.14
N LEU A 322 -8.44 12.97 4.86
CA LEU A 322 -8.12 14.08 5.76
C LEU A 322 -9.23 15.14 5.83
N ARG A 323 -9.90 15.45 4.70
CA ARG A 323 -11.05 16.38 4.66
C ARG A 323 -12.25 15.83 5.42
N GLU A 324 -12.63 14.59 5.17
CA GLU A 324 -13.80 13.94 5.80
C GLU A 324 -13.66 13.82 7.32
N ASN A 325 -12.42 13.74 7.82
CA ASN A 325 -12.14 13.73 9.25
C ASN A 325 -11.88 15.13 9.83
N GLY A 326 -11.97 16.21 9.04
CA GLY A 326 -11.74 17.58 9.48
C GLY A 326 -10.29 17.88 9.85
N PHE A 327 -9.36 17.07 9.37
CA PHE A 327 -7.92 17.24 9.60
C PHE A 327 -7.34 18.38 8.74
N ILE A 328 -7.88 18.54 7.53
CA ILE A 328 -7.64 19.67 6.63
C ILE A 328 -8.98 20.30 6.22
N GLY A 329 -8.94 21.54 5.66
CA GLY A 329 -10.14 22.30 5.31
C GLY A 329 -10.73 22.04 3.93
#